data_a7633e1f29337ece1aa8b7c13e438373
#
_entry.id   a7633e1f29337ece1aa8b7c13e438373
#
_cell.length_a   1.000
_cell.length_b   1.000
_cell.length_c   1.000
_cell.angle_alpha   90.00
_cell.angle_beta   90.00
_cell.angle_gamma   90.00
#
_symmetry.space_group_name_H-M   'P 1'
#
loop_
_entity.id
_entity.type
_entity.pdbx_description
1 polymer ?
#
loop_
_entity_poly.entity_id
_entity_poly.type
_entity_poly.pdbx_seq_one_letter_code
_entity_poly.pdbx_strand_id
1 'polypeptide(L)'
;MPSIRVLDRILVVDDQPSARDSIEAHLRQRGYEVVLAGSGDEALEILARQKIGCMLADSRLFATSTGELLSLSFKRDPHLAAVVLSAIADVGDAVRYLQYGAMDYLPKPLDLTQLEASVQRALRRRGELILEPGTSRILKEEVVRLAADLAQERVTVAGLGVATLEALVKVSEAQDSWFAGHSLRVAQLAASIAAESGRTDEEVEQVRQAGRLHDIGMICVPEAVQSKKGSLTPVEFELVKRHPIVGAQILAPLPHLSHAATFVRGHHERWDGKGYPDGLAGESIPWGARLIGAAEIYDALTTARPYREQLTPELAVERMQELTQTVLAPAVVRALTAVVARGSALVFVGDEQGREPVL
;
A
#
# COMPACT_ATOMS: atom_id res chain seq x y z
N MET A 1 18.15 -9.65 -43.26
CA MET A 1 18.10 -10.01 -41.82
C MET A 1 18.77 -8.90 -41.07
N PRO A 2 18.11 -8.17 -40.17
CA PRO A 2 18.80 -7.19 -39.32
C PRO A 2 19.76 -7.96 -38.42
N SER A 3 21.05 -7.60 -38.46
CA SER A 3 22.07 -8.16 -37.58
C SER A 3 21.66 -7.82 -36.13
N ILE A 4 21.43 -8.84 -35.31
CA ILE A 4 21.20 -8.73 -33.89
C ILE A 4 22.40 -7.98 -33.30
N ARG A 5 22.19 -6.72 -32.91
CA ARG A 5 23.23 -5.94 -32.23
C ARG A 5 23.41 -6.54 -30.86
N VAL A 6 24.66 -6.68 -30.39
CA VAL A 6 25.01 -7.14 -29.03
C VAL A 6 24.32 -6.30 -27.93
N LEU A 7 23.80 -5.14 -28.31
CA LEU A 7 23.01 -4.23 -27.44
C LEU A 7 21.60 -4.72 -27.12
N ASP A 8 21.09 -5.73 -27.84
CA ASP A 8 19.70 -6.18 -27.71
C ASP A 8 19.56 -7.40 -26.77
N ARG A 9 20.63 -7.78 -26.05
CA ARG A 9 20.60 -8.86 -25.06
C ARG A 9 20.24 -8.32 -23.68
N ILE A 10 19.16 -8.87 -23.10
CA ILE A 10 18.61 -8.44 -21.80
C ILE A 10 18.80 -9.56 -20.78
N LEU A 11 19.37 -9.24 -19.62
CA LEU A 11 19.46 -10.13 -18.47
C LEU A 11 18.30 -9.84 -17.52
N VAL A 12 17.47 -10.85 -17.24
CA VAL A 12 16.37 -10.75 -16.25
C VAL A 12 16.80 -11.50 -14.99
N VAL A 13 16.83 -10.77 -13.87
CA VAL A 13 17.23 -11.27 -12.55
C VAL A 13 16.06 -11.15 -11.61
N ASP A 14 15.45 -12.27 -11.25
CA ASP A 14 14.30 -12.35 -10.34
C ASP A 14 14.31 -13.75 -9.71
N ASP A 15 14.05 -13.89 -8.42
CA ASP A 15 14.02 -15.18 -7.73
C ASP A 15 12.76 -16.00 -8.06
N GLN A 16 11.69 -15.33 -8.54
CA GLN A 16 10.43 -15.97 -8.91
C GLN A 16 10.43 -16.45 -10.35
N PRO A 17 10.37 -17.78 -10.62
CA PRO A 17 10.36 -18.32 -11.99
C PRO A 17 9.25 -17.76 -12.86
N SER A 18 8.02 -17.66 -12.33
CA SER A 18 6.86 -17.14 -13.06
C SER A 18 7.01 -15.69 -13.53
N ALA A 19 7.70 -14.85 -12.75
CA ALA A 19 8.00 -13.48 -13.13
C ALA A 19 9.02 -13.45 -14.27
N ARG A 20 10.10 -14.25 -14.18
CA ARG A 20 11.09 -14.38 -15.25
C ARG A 20 10.47 -14.85 -16.56
N ASP A 21 9.64 -15.90 -16.50
CA ASP A 21 8.99 -16.48 -17.69
C ASP A 21 8.06 -15.48 -18.39
N SER A 22 7.30 -14.71 -17.61
CA SER A 22 6.41 -13.67 -18.13
C SER A 22 7.17 -12.55 -18.84
N ILE A 23 8.25 -12.05 -18.22
CA ILE A 23 9.11 -10.99 -18.78
C ILE A 23 9.82 -11.52 -20.03
N GLU A 24 10.39 -12.73 -19.97
CA GLU A 24 11.06 -13.37 -21.09
C GLU A 24 10.14 -13.50 -22.31
N ALA A 25 8.94 -14.07 -22.10
CA ALA A 25 7.99 -14.27 -23.18
C ALA A 25 7.64 -12.94 -23.89
N HIS A 26 7.41 -11.88 -23.11
CA HIS A 26 7.10 -10.57 -23.66
C HIS A 26 8.26 -9.96 -24.45
N LEU A 27 9.47 -9.97 -23.89
CA LEU A 27 10.64 -9.35 -24.51
C LEU A 27 11.11 -10.13 -25.75
N ARG A 28 11.03 -11.46 -25.75
CA ARG A 28 11.34 -12.28 -26.95
C ARG A 28 10.37 -12.01 -28.08
N GLN A 29 9.09 -11.79 -27.81
CA GLN A 29 8.12 -11.40 -28.86
C GLN A 29 8.48 -10.07 -29.53
N ARG A 30 9.23 -9.20 -28.83
CA ARG A 30 9.72 -7.91 -29.33
C ARG A 30 11.09 -7.98 -29.98
N GLY A 31 11.67 -9.19 -30.11
CA GLY A 31 12.94 -9.43 -30.82
C GLY A 31 14.18 -9.28 -29.94
N TYR A 32 14.05 -9.18 -28.63
CA TYR A 32 15.19 -9.17 -27.71
C TYR A 32 15.69 -10.57 -27.44
N GLU A 33 17.03 -10.71 -27.29
CA GLU A 33 17.63 -11.91 -26.74
C GLU A 33 17.60 -11.83 -25.23
N VAL A 34 16.95 -12.79 -24.57
CA VAL A 34 16.75 -12.77 -23.12
C VAL A 34 17.54 -13.89 -22.46
N VAL A 35 18.29 -13.53 -21.42
CA VAL A 35 19.02 -14.44 -20.52
C VAL A 35 18.41 -14.31 -19.15
N LEU A 36 18.23 -15.44 -18.45
CA LEU A 36 17.58 -15.47 -17.13
C LEU A 36 18.60 -15.78 -16.04
N ALA A 37 18.42 -15.18 -14.87
CA ALA A 37 19.13 -15.51 -13.65
C ALA A 37 18.15 -15.57 -12.47
N GLY A 38 18.27 -16.58 -11.64
CA GLY A 38 17.45 -16.75 -10.43
C GLY A 38 18.05 -16.10 -9.18
N SER A 39 19.27 -15.58 -9.26
CA SER A 39 19.97 -14.94 -8.16
C SER A 39 20.95 -13.87 -8.63
N GLY A 40 21.38 -12.99 -7.72
CA GLY A 40 22.42 -12.01 -8.00
C GLY A 40 23.76 -12.65 -8.37
N ASP A 41 24.14 -13.75 -7.74
CA ASP A 41 25.38 -14.47 -8.01
C ASP A 41 25.39 -15.07 -9.42
N GLU A 42 24.28 -15.71 -9.83
CA GLU A 42 24.11 -16.21 -11.18
C GLU A 42 24.18 -15.09 -12.23
N ALA A 43 23.56 -13.93 -11.92
CA ALA A 43 23.63 -12.76 -12.76
C ALA A 43 25.06 -12.26 -12.95
N LEU A 44 25.88 -12.21 -11.90
CA LEU A 44 27.28 -11.82 -11.96
C LEU A 44 28.13 -12.83 -12.78
N GLU A 45 27.84 -14.13 -12.70
CA GLU A 45 28.49 -15.14 -13.54
C GLU A 45 28.15 -14.95 -15.01
N ILE A 46 26.89 -14.66 -15.32
CA ILE A 46 26.44 -14.40 -16.71
C ILE A 46 27.13 -13.14 -17.25
N LEU A 47 27.14 -12.05 -16.49
CA LEU A 47 27.84 -10.81 -16.85
C LEU A 47 29.34 -11.01 -17.03
N ALA A 48 29.90 -12.05 -16.38
CA ALA A 48 31.30 -12.44 -16.55
C ALA A 48 31.59 -13.05 -17.93
N ARG A 49 30.63 -13.75 -18.50
CA ARG A 49 30.82 -14.58 -19.70
C ARG A 49 30.21 -13.97 -20.94
N GLN A 50 29.23 -13.09 -20.80
CA GLN A 50 28.44 -12.56 -21.89
C GLN A 50 28.31 -11.04 -21.80
N LYS A 51 28.26 -10.37 -22.95
CA LYS A 51 27.91 -8.95 -23.02
C LYS A 51 26.41 -8.79 -22.95
N ILE A 52 25.95 -8.05 -21.96
CA ILE A 52 24.54 -7.71 -21.72
C ILE A 52 24.32 -6.23 -22.04
N GLY A 53 23.26 -5.92 -22.76
CA GLY A 53 22.85 -4.55 -23.09
C GLY A 53 22.09 -3.89 -21.95
N CYS A 54 21.13 -4.63 -21.36
CA CYS A 54 20.31 -4.14 -20.26
C CYS A 54 20.09 -5.26 -19.24
N MET A 55 20.13 -4.92 -17.96
CA MET A 55 19.79 -5.81 -16.86
C MET A 55 18.48 -5.31 -16.20
N LEU A 56 17.51 -6.22 -16.06
CA LEU A 56 16.31 -6.04 -15.25
C LEU A 56 16.51 -6.80 -13.95
N ALA A 57 16.50 -6.13 -12.82
CA ALA A 57 16.76 -6.77 -11.53
C ALA A 57 15.61 -6.52 -10.55
N ASP A 58 15.10 -7.57 -9.91
CA ASP A 58 14.17 -7.43 -8.79
C ASP A 58 14.84 -6.70 -7.63
N SER A 59 14.10 -5.84 -6.95
CA SER A 59 14.57 -5.12 -5.76
C SER A 59 14.81 -6.03 -4.56
N ARG A 60 14.22 -7.23 -4.53
CA ARG A 60 14.31 -8.22 -3.45
C ARG A 60 14.93 -9.51 -3.95
N LEU A 61 16.25 -9.50 -4.14
CA LEU A 61 17.00 -10.70 -4.47
C LEU A 61 17.47 -11.38 -3.19
N PHE A 62 17.38 -12.72 -3.17
CA PHE A 62 17.90 -13.51 -2.08
C PHE A 62 19.43 -13.60 -2.17
N ALA A 63 20.11 -13.57 -1.03
CA ALA A 63 21.57 -13.68 -0.84
C ALA A 63 22.39 -12.45 -1.24
N THR A 64 22.27 -11.94 -2.46
CA THR A 64 22.97 -10.73 -2.91
C THR A 64 21.99 -9.58 -3.03
N SER A 65 22.17 -8.49 -2.30
CA SER A 65 21.27 -7.35 -2.41
C SER A 65 21.35 -6.73 -3.81
N THR A 66 20.21 -6.21 -4.30
CA THR A 66 20.16 -5.57 -5.62
C THR A 66 21.11 -4.39 -5.74
N GLY A 67 21.33 -3.63 -4.66
CA GLY A 67 22.32 -2.56 -4.63
C GLY A 67 23.74 -3.06 -4.80
N GLU A 68 24.10 -4.18 -4.19
CA GLU A 68 25.40 -4.83 -4.34
C GLU A 68 25.59 -5.40 -5.75
N LEU A 69 24.55 -6.07 -6.28
CA LEU A 69 24.55 -6.55 -7.67
C LEU A 69 24.79 -5.40 -8.66
N LEU A 70 24.08 -4.28 -8.52
CA LEU A 70 24.28 -3.09 -9.36
C LEU A 70 25.70 -2.57 -9.25
N SER A 71 26.22 -2.40 -8.02
CA SER A 71 27.59 -1.90 -7.79
C SER A 71 28.66 -2.77 -8.44
N LEU A 72 28.55 -4.10 -8.30
CA LEU A 72 29.49 -5.05 -8.89
C LEU A 72 29.36 -5.10 -10.42
N SER A 73 28.14 -5.02 -10.93
CA SER A 73 27.87 -5.02 -12.39
C SER A 73 28.47 -3.77 -13.05
N PHE A 74 28.32 -2.59 -12.45
CA PHE A 74 28.88 -1.33 -13.00
C PHE A 74 30.40 -1.22 -12.86
N LYS A 75 31.01 -1.87 -11.86
CA LYS A 75 32.48 -1.99 -11.81
C LYS A 75 33.01 -2.77 -13.01
N ARG A 76 32.23 -3.70 -13.54
CA ARG A 76 32.62 -4.56 -14.66
C ARG A 76 32.27 -3.93 -16.02
N ASP A 77 31.10 -3.40 -16.18
CA ASP A 77 30.65 -2.63 -17.36
C ASP A 77 30.03 -1.32 -16.91
N PRO A 78 30.78 -0.20 -16.87
CA PRO A 78 30.28 1.11 -16.46
C PRO A 78 29.13 1.64 -17.34
N HIS A 79 28.94 1.05 -18.51
CA HIS A 79 27.89 1.45 -19.45
C HIS A 79 26.72 0.46 -19.48
N LEU A 80 26.68 -0.56 -18.62
CA LEU A 80 25.55 -1.46 -18.52
C LEU A 80 24.27 -0.66 -18.23
N ALA A 81 23.22 -0.85 -19.02
CA ALA A 81 21.90 -0.33 -18.66
C ALA A 81 21.30 -1.21 -17.54
N ALA A 82 20.73 -0.62 -16.51
CA ALA A 82 20.04 -1.36 -15.48
C ALA A 82 18.70 -0.72 -15.15
N VAL A 83 17.65 -1.54 -15.01
CA VAL A 83 16.31 -1.17 -14.58
C VAL A 83 15.94 -2.02 -13.37
N VAL A 84 15.45 -1.41 -12.31
CA VAL A 84 15.05 -2.13 -11.10
C VAL A 84 13.54 -2.34 -11.09
N LEU A 85 13.11 -3.58 -10.80
CA LEU A 85 11.72 -3.98 -10.66
C LEU A 85 11.40 -4.12 -9.17
N SER A 86 10.41 -3.41 -8.64
CA SER A 86 10.13 -3.41 -7.21
C SER A 86 8.68 -3.70 -6.88
N ALA A 87 8.46 -4.54 -5.87
CA ALA A 87 7.13 -4.80 -5.32
C ALA A 87 6.61 -3.66 -4.42
N ILE A 88 7.48 -2.74 -4.01
CA ILE A 88 7.14 -1.64 -3.11
C ILE A 88 7.28 -0.35 -3.91
N ALA A 89 6.22 0.46 -3.89
CA ALA A 89 6.27 1.83 -4.42
C ALA A 89 6.97 2.78 -3.41
N ASP A 90 8.05 2.31 -2.77
CA ASP A 90 8.85 3.14 -1.88
C ASP A 90 9.79 4.01 -2.70
N VAL A 91 9.54 5.28 -2.60
CA VAL A 91 10.32 6.32 -3.28
C VAL A 91 11.76 6.36 -2.76
N GLY A 92 11.98 6.06 -1.49
CA GLY A 92 13.32 5.99 -0.88
C GLY A 92 14.19 4.92 -1.54
N ASP A 93 13.62 3.75 -1.81
CA ASP A 93 14.30 2.67 -2.51
C ASP A 93 14.56 3.01 -3.99
N ALA A 94 13.59 3.62 -4.68
CA ALA A 94 13.78 4.09 -6.05
C ALA A 94 14.97 5.05 -6.16
N VAL A 95 15.03 6.05 -5.28
CA VAL A 95 16.16 7.01 -5.23
C VAL A 95 17.48 6.30 -4.97
N ARG A 96 17.50 5.35 -4.05
CA ARG A 96 18.70 4.57 -3.72
C ARG A 96 19.21 3.79 -4.92
N TYR A 97 18.35 3.10 -5.67
CA TYR A 97 18.75 2.35 -6.86
C TYR A 97 19.24 3.25 -7.99
N LEU A 98 18.62 4.42 -8.17
CA LEU A 98 19.12 5.42 -9.12
C LEU A 98 20.50 5.96 -8.71
N GLN A 99 20.75 6.15 -7.41
CA GLN A 99 22.08 6.51 -6.88
C GLN A 99 23.14 5.42 -7.13
N TYR A 100 22.75 4.15 -7.09
CA TYR A 100 23.62 3.03 -7.49
C TYR A 100 23.85 2.94 -8.99
N GLY A 101 23.20 3.77 -9.80
CA GLY A 101 23.40 3.86 -11.24
C GLY A 101 22.33 3.18 -12.08
N ALA A 102 21.23 2.69 -11.49
CA ALA A 102 20.08 2.24 -12.27
C ALA A 102 19.55 3.39 -13.14
N MET A 103 19.11 3.04 -14.35
CA MET A 103 18.61 4.02 -15.33
C MET A 103 17.11 4.25 -15.22
N ASP A 104 16.40 3.29 -14.63
CA ASP A 104 14.95 3.39 -14.42
C ASP A 104 14.52 2.45 -13.28
N TYR A 105 13.29 2.65 -12.81
CA TYR A 105 12.67 1.90 -11.72
C TYR A 105 11.19 1.67 -12.06
N LEU A 106 10.72 0.43 -11.96
CA LEU A 106 9.36 0.05 -12.30
C LEU A 106 8.68 -0.66 -11.11
N PRO A 107 7.50 -0.18 -10.69
CA PRO A 107 6.72 -0.83 -9.64
C PRO A 107 6.07 -2.13 -10.17
N LYS A 108 6.01 -3.15 -9.32
CA LYS A 108 5.15 -4.33 -9.52
C LYS A 108 3.73 -4.02 -8.95
N PRO A 109 2.65 -4.51 -9.59
CA PRO A 109 2.62 -5.42 -10.72
C PRO A 109 3.08 -4.77 -12.02
N LEU A 110 3.90 -5.50 -12.80
CA LEU A 110 4.52 -4.96 -13.99
C LEU A 110 3.50 -4.75 -15.12
N ASP A 111 3.40 -3.52 -15.59
CA ASP A 111 2.86 -3.25 -16.92
C ASP A 111 3.94 -3.55 -17.97
N LEU A 112 3.71 -4.58 -18.76
CA LEU A 112 4.66 -5.04 -19.77
C LEU A 112 4.92 -3.99 -20.86
N THR A 113 3.98 -3.09 -21.12
CA THR A 113 4.16 -1.97 -22.06
C THR A 113 5.12 -0.92 -21.48
N GLN A 114 4.97 -0.62 -20.18
CA GLN A 114 5.89 0.26 -19.48
C GLN A 114 7.29 -0.35 -19.34
N LEU A 115 7.37 -1.67 -19.11
CA LEU A 115 8.63 -2.41 -19.08
C LEU A 115 9.39 -2.27 -20.40
N GLU A 116 8.72 -2.51 -21.52
CA GLU A 116 9.32 -2.37 -22.85
C GLU A 116 9.82 -0.95 -23.10
N ALA A 117 8.98 0.05 -22.80
CA ALA A 117 9.37 1.45 -22.94
C ALA A 117 10.60 1.82 -22.09
N SER A 118 10.70 1.28 -20.87
CA SER A 118 11.83 1.48 -19.97
C SER A 118 13.10 0.82 -20.51
N VAL A 119 13.02 -0.42 -20.98
CA VAL A 119 14.14 -1.12 -21.62
C VAL A 119 14.65 -0.34 -22.83
N GLN A 120 13.76 0.14 -23.70
CA GLN A 120 14.13 0.93 -24.88
C GLN A 120 14.83 2.24 -24.48
N ARG A 121 14.34 2.94 -23.47
CA ARG A 121 15.00 4.16 -22.94
C ARG A 121 16.39 3.85 -22.40
N ALA A 122 16.50 2.78 -21.61
CA ALA A 122 17.76 2.37 -20.99
C ALA A 122 18.83 1.99 -22.03
N LEU A 123 18.44 1.21 -23.04
CA LEU A 123 19.35 0.83 -24.15
C LEU A 123 19.78 2.02 -25.01
N ARG A 124 18.87 2.96 -25.31
CA ARG A 124 19.18 4.20 -26.03
C ARG A 124 20.19 5.04 -25.26
N ARG A 125 19.94 5.23 -23.97
CA ARG A 125 20.85 5.98 -23.09
C ARG A 125 22.23 5.34 -22.97
N ARG A 126 22.29 4.00 -22.90
CA ARG A 126 23.57 3.27 -22.99
C ARG A 126 24.32 3.62 -24.29
N GLY A 127 23.63 3.63 -25.44
CA GLY A 127 24.22 3.99 -26.74
C GLY A 127 24.82 5.42 -26.73
N GLU A 128 24.12 6.38 -26.16
CA GLU A 128 24.57 7.75 -26.02
C GLU A 128 25.83 7.85 -25.12
N LEU A 129 25.85 7.13 -24.00
CA LEU A 129 26.98 7.09 -23.07
C LEU A 129 28.25 6.47 -23.66
N ILE A 130 28.11 5.53 -24.60
CA ILE A 130 29.25 4.92 -25.31
C ILE A 130 29.81 5.87 -26.37
N LEU A 131 28.96 6.72 -26.96
CA LEU A 131 29.34 7.65 -28.03
C LEU A 131 29.95 8.96 -27.50
N GLU A 132 29.63 9.39 -26.26
CA GLU A 132 30.14 10.64 -25.68
C GLU A 132 30.71 10.47 -24.26
N PRO A 133 32.01 10.19 -24.09
CA PRO A 133 32.61 9.93 -22.78
C PRO A 133 32.68 11.16 -21.83
N GLY A 134 32.55 12.39 -22.37
CA GLY A 134 32.86 13.62 -21.65
C GLY A 134 31.73 14.33 -20.91
N THR A 135 30.49 14.24 -21.39
CA THR A 135 29.32 14.96 -20.83
C THR A 135 28.53 14.18 -19.78
N SER A 136 28.90 12.92 -19.61
CA SER A 136 28.08 11.93 -18.90
C SER A 136 27.96 12.14 -17.38
N ARG A 137 28.99 12.69 -16.71
CA ARG A 137 29.01 12.74 -15.22
C ARG A 137 28.06 13.81 -14.66
N ILE A 138 28.12 15.01 -15.21
CA ILE A 138 27.28 16.14 -14.75
C ILE A 138 25.81 15.84 -15.02
N LEU A 139 25.51 15.24 -16.18
CA LEU A 139 24.13 14.87 -16.53
C LEU A 139 23.58 13.75 -15.62
N LYS A 140 24.42 12.78 -15.22
CA LYS A 140 24.02 11.74 -14.27
C LYS A 140 23.73 12.29 -12.88
N GLU A 141 24.59 13.16 -12.38
CA GLU A 141 24.41 13.80 -11.08
C GLU A 141 23.12 14.65 -11.06
N GLU A 142 22.82 15.37 -12.14
CA GLU A 142 21.61 16.16 -12.28
C GLU A 142 20.35 15.31 -12.41
N VAL A 143 20.37 14.21 -13.18
CA VAL A 143 19.25 13.28 -13.30
C VAL A 143 18.96 12.61 -11.96
N VAL A 144 19.97 12.20 -11.21
CA VAL A 144 19.79 11.59 -9.88
C VAL A 144 19.19 12.63 -8.92
N ARG A 145 19.65 13.87 -8.97
CA ARG A 145 19.09 14.95 -8.15
C ARG A 145 17.63 15.21 -8.48
N LEU A 146 17.31 15.42 -9.76
CA LEU A 146 15.94 15.67 -10.21
C LEU A 146 14.99 14.50 -9.91
N ALA A 147 15.49 13.25 -10.01
CA ALA A 147 14.70 12.08 -9.64
C ALA A 147 14.44 12.03 -8.12
N ALA A 148 15.42 12.40 -7.30
CA ALA A 148 15.26 12.49 -5.85
C ALA A 148 14.27 13.60 -5.47
N ASP A 149 14.40 14.80 -6.07
CA ASP A 149 13.51 15.94 -5.84
C ASP A 149 12.07 15.58 -6.24
N LEU A 150 11.88 14.97 -7.41
CA LEU A 150 10.56 14.53 -7.89
C LEU A 150 9.95 13.46 -6.98
N ALA A 151 10.77 12.54 -6.49
CA ALA A 151 10.36 11.52 -5.58
C ALA A 151 9.89 12.11 -4.24
N GLN A 152 10.65 13.05 -3.69
CA GLN A 152 10.29 13.77 -2.46
C GLN A 152 9.01 14.60 -2.65
N GLU A 153 8.86 15.26 -3.80
CA GLU A 153 7.67 16.03 -4.11
C GLU A 153 6.42 15.13 -4.20
N ARG A 154 6.52 13.96 -4.82
CA ARG A 154 5.44 12.97 -4.87
C ARG A 154 5.00 12.50 -3.49
N VAL A 155 5.95 12.22 -2.58
CA VAL A 155 5.63 11.84 -1.19
C VAL A 155 4.92 12.99 -0.48
N THR A 156 5.39 14.21 -0.66
CA THR A 156 4.78 15.40 -0.05
C THR A 156 3.35 15.62 -0.56
N VAL A 157 3.13 15.53 -1.87
CA VAL A 157 1.79 15.68 -2.48
C VAL A 157 0.85 14.57 -2.03
N ALA A 158 1.33 13.32 -1.97
CA ALA A 158 0.55 12.19 -1.47
C ALA A 158 0.17 12.42 0.01
N GLY A 159 1.12 12.83 0.84
CA GLY A 159 0.87 13.14 2.25
C GLY A 159 -0.12 14.29 2.46
N LEU A 160 -0.02 15.36 1.66
CA LEU A 160 -1.00 16.46 1.68
C LEU A 160 -2.39 15.98 1.27
N GLY A 161 -2.48 15.10 0.26
CA GLY A 161 -3.75 14.48 -0.15
C GLY A 161 -4.41 13.71 0.99
N VAL A 162 -3.67 12.85 1.67
CA VAL A 162 -4.17 12.10 2.83
C VAL A 162 -4.60 13.03 3.96
N ALA A 163 -3.76 14.00 4.32
CA ALA A 163 -4.08 14.96 5.38
C ALA A 163 -5.35 15.77 5.07
N THR A 164 -5.56 16.12 3.80
CA THR A 164 -6.77 16.82 3.37
C THR A 164 -8.01 15.92 3.54
N LEU A 165 -7.93 14.65 3.15
CA LEU A 165 -9.03 13.69 3.32
C LEU A 165 -9.34 13.45 4.80
N GLU A 166 -8.31 13.30 5.64
CA GLU A 166 -8.48 13.19 7.10
C GLU A 166 -9.12 14.45 7.72
N ALA A 167 -8.77 15.64 7.22
CA ALA A 167 -9.41 16.86 7.66
C ALA A 167 -10.90 16.90 7.30
N LEU A 168 -11.29 16.40 6.12
CA LEU A 168 -12.71 16.29 5.74
C LEU A 168 -13.46 15.30 6.63
N VAL A 169 -12.86 14.16 6.96
CA VAL A 169 -13.44 13.20 7.93
C VAL A 169 -13.65 13.88 9.29
N LYS A 170 -12.64 14.58 9.80
CA LYS A 170 -12.76 15.32 11.09
C LYS A 170 -13.86 16.36 11.07
N VAL A 171 -14.04 17.08 9.95
CA VAL A 171 -15.14 18.04 9.81
C VAL A 171 -16.50 17.35 9.83
N SER A 172 -16.62 16.18 9.20
CA SER A 172 -17.85 15.37 9.26
C SER A 172 -18.12 14.87 10.68
N GLU A 173 -17.11 14.39 11.40
CA GLU A 173 -17.22 13.91 12.79
C GLU A 173 -17.55 15.04 13.78
N ALA A 174 -17.09 16.27 13.52
CA ALA A 174 -17.29 17.41 14.42
C ALA A 174 -18.75 17.89 14.50
N GLN A 175 -19.61 17.41 13.59
CA GLN A 175 -21.05 17.72 13.62
C GLN A 175 -21.76 17.10 14.84
N ASP A 176 -21.23 15.99 15.36
CA ASP A 176 -21.75 15.32 16.56
C ASP A 176 -20.61 15.03 17.54
N SER A 177 -20.72 15.57 18.76
CA SER A 177 -19.68 15.51 19.79
C SER A 177 -19.24 14.10 20.19
N TRP A 178 -20.09 13.08 20.04
CA TRP A 178 -19.76 11.68 20.32
C TRP A 178 -19.06 10.96 19.17
N PHE A 179 -19.06 11.52 17.96
CA PHE A 179 -18.26 11.05 16.85
C PHE A 179 -16.85 11.64 16.83
N ALA A 180 -16.59 12.69 17.61
CA ALA A 180 -15.29 13.32 17.66
C ALA A 180 -14.18 12.30 17.94
N GLY A 181 -13.22 12.17 16.99
CA GLY A 181 -12.10 11.26 17.08
C GLY A 181 -12.44 9.78 16.87
N HIS A 182 -13.65 9.45 16.45
CA HIS A 182 -14.07 8.07 16.13
C HIS A 182 -13.12 7.39 15.15
N SER A 183 -12.89 7.98 13.98
CA SER A 183 -12.01 7.40 12.97
C SER A 183 -10.58 7.21 13.46
N LEU A 184 -10.08 8.07 14.34
CA LEU A 184 -8.77 7.91 14.95
C LEU A 184 -8.73 6.70 15.90
N ARG A 185 -9.73 6.53 16.75
CA ARG A 185 -9.82 5.38 17.67
C ARG A 185 -9.97 4.07 16.91
N VAL A 186 -10.84 4.03 15.90
CA VAL A 186 -11.02 2.88 15.02
C VAL A 186 -9.71 2.52 14.31
N ALA A 187 -9.01 3.49 13.73
CA ALA A 187 -7.73 3.29 13.06
C ALA A 187 -6.67 2.69 13.98
N GLN A 188 -6.55 3.24 15.18
CA GLN A 188 -5.57 2.80 16.15
C GLN A 188 -5.87 1.36 16.63
N LEU A 189 -7.12 1.06 16.95
CA LEU A 189 -7.51 -0.29 17.36
C LEU A 189 -7.35 -1.29 16.24
N ALA A 190 -7.78 -0.97 15.02
CA ALA A 190 -7.61 -1.84 13.87
C ALA A 190 -6.13 -2.15 13.58
N ALA A 191 -5.25 -1.14 13.71
CA ALA A 191 -3.80 -1.31 13.60
C ALA A 191 -3.23 -2.21 14.72
N SER A 192 -3.70 -2.06 15.95
CA SER A 192 -3.29 -2.93 17.07
C SER A 192 -3.72 -4.38 16.84
N ILE A 193 -4.93 -4.59 16.33
CA ILE A 193 -5.43 -5.93 15.96
C ILE A 193 -4.60 -6.52 14.81
N ALA A 194 -4.19 -5.70 13.84
CA ALA A 194 -3.33 -6.13 12.74
C ALA A 194 -1.96 -6.61 13.25
N ALA A 195 -1.31 -5.81 14.09
CA ALA A 195 -0.03 -6.16 14.69
C ALA A 195 -0.13 -7.45 15.52
N GLU A 196 -1.18 -7.60 16.34
CA GLU A 196 -1.47 -8.81 17.11
C GLU A 196 -1.70 -10.04 16.23
N SER A 197 -2.25 -9.82 15.03
CA SER A 197 -2.48 -10.87 14.03
C SER A 197 -1.21 -11.23 13.24
N GLY A 198 -0.05 -10.69 13.58
CA GLY A 198 1.24 -10.95 12.93
C GLY A 198 1.41 -10.29 11.56
N ARG A 199 0.70 -9.17 11.32
CA ARG A 199 0.87 -8.39 10.10
C ARG A 199 2.17 -7.59 10.12
N THR A 200 2.73 -7.34 8.95
CA THR A 200 3.94 -6.50 8.81
C THR A 200 3.64 -5.05 9.18
N ASP A 201 4.67 -4.28 9.51
CA ASP A 201 4.54 -2.84 9.83
C ASP A 201 3.85 -2.07 8.69
N GLU A 202 4.14 -2.43 7.44
CA GLU A 202 3.49 -1.85 6.26
C GLU A 202 1.99 -2.18 6.21
N GLU A 203 1.60 -3.43 6.43
CA GLU A 203 0.19 -3.84 6.48
C GLU A 203 -0.55 -3.16 7.65
N VAL A 204 0.11 -3.02 8.81
CA VAL A 204 -0.43 -2.30 9.97
C VAL A 204 -0.71 -0.84 9.61
N GLU A 205 0.21 -0.17 8.90
CA GLU A 205 0.01 1.22 8.50
C GLU A 205 -1.07 1.36 7.42
N GLN A 206 -1.19 0.41 6.49
CA GLN A 206 -2.28 0.36 5.50
C GLN A 206 -3.65 0.30 6.18
N VAL A 207 -3.81 -0.54 7.20
CA VAL A 207 -5.07 -0.63 7.98
C VAL A 207 -5.31 0.63 8.80
N ARG A 208 -4.28 1.19 9.41
CA ARG A 208 -4.37 2.45 10.15
C ARG A 208 -4.88 3.57 9.26
N GLN A 209 -4.29 3.72 8.08
CA GLN A 209 -4.69 4.73 7.11
C GLN A 209 -6.14 4.52 6.62
N ALA A 210 -6.51 3.28 6.31
CA ALA A 210 -7.87 2.96 5.92
C ALA A 210 -8.88 3.23 7.04
N GLY A 211 -8.54 2.91 8.29
CA GLY A 211 -9.36 3.18 9.46
C GLY A 211 -9.61 4.68 9.69
N ARG A 212 -8.61 5.54 9.39
CA ARG A 212 -8.80 7.01 9.47
C ARG A 212 -9.75 7.56 8.40
N LEU A 213 -9.92 6.83 7.31
CA LEU A 213 -10.67 7.26 6.12
C LEU A 213 -11.94 6.43 5.88
N HIS A 214 -12.27 5.46 6.76
CA HIS A 214 -13.35 4.50 6.48
C HIS A 214 -14.68 5.18 6.23
N ASP A 215 -14.95 6.27 6.94
CA ASP A 215 -16.19 7.05 6.87
C ASP A 215 -16.12 8.26 5.93
N ILE A 216 -15.06 8.43 5.10
CA ILE A 216 -14.95 9.57 4.19
C ILE A 216 -16.17 9.69 3.25
N GLY A 217 -16.81 8.58 2.93
CA GLY A 217 -18.02 8.55 2.10
C GLY A 217 -19.28 9.08 2.81
N MET A 218 -19.26 9.29 4.11
CA MET A 218 -20.37 9.91 4.86
C MET A 218 -20.67 11.33 4.38
N ILE A 219 -19.72 11.98 3.70
CA ILE A 219 -19.93 13.27 3.05
C ILE A 219 -21.10 13.28 2.05
N CYS A 220 -21.49 12.14 1.51
CA CYS A 220 -22.65 12.02 0.61
C CYS A 220 -23.99 11.79 1.33
N VAL A 221 -23.98 11.53 2.63
CA VAL A 221 -25.19 11.30 3.42
C VAL A 221 -25.74 12.66 3.87
N PRO A 222 -27.03 12.95 3.64
CA PRO A 222 -27.61 14.23 4.07
C PRO A 222 -27.46 14.47 5.58
N GLU A 223 -27.11 15.67 5.98
CA GLU A 223 -26.91 16.06 7.38
C GLU A 223 -28.11 15.72 8.25
N ALA A 224 -29.34 15.92 7.74
CA ALA A 224 -30.58 15.58 8.44
C ALA A 224 -30.72 14.09 8.77
N VAL A 225 -30.01 13.20 8.03
CA VAL A 225 -29.95 11.76 8.29
C VAL A 225 -28.84 11.45 9.30
N GLN A 226 -27.68 12.09 9.15
CA GLN A 226 -26.54 11.88 10.04
C GLN A 226 -26.85 12.35 11.48
N SER A 227 -27.44 13.54 11.62
CA SER A 227 -27.76 14.16 12.93
C SER A 227 -29.10 13.70 13.54
N LYS A 228 -29.76 12.72 12.93
CA LYS A 228 -31.09 12.27 13.36
C LYS A 228 -31.05 11.66 14.77
N LYS A 229 -31.82 12.25 15.67
CA LYS A 229 -32.02 11.70 17.02
C LYS A 229 -33.09 10.60 16.97
N GLY A 230 -32.68 9.36 16.83
CA GLY A 230 -33.58 8.20 16.80
C GLY A 230 -33.25 7.22 15.68
N SER A 231 -34.10 6.20 15.51
CA SER A 231 -33.88 5.17 14.50
C SER A 231 -34.05 5.73 13.11
N LEU A 232 -33.16 5.32 12.19
CA LEU A 232 -33.29 5.61 10.77
C LEU A 232 -34.43 4.81 10.16
N THR A 233 -35.18 5.44 9.26
CA THR A 233 -36.14 4.71 8.41
C THR A 233 -35.38 3.81 7.44
N PRO A 234 -36.02 2.80 6.84
CA PRO A 234 -35.37 1.96 5.83
C PRO A 234 -34.75 2.75 4.66
N VAL A 235 -35.45 3.83 4.23
CA VAL A 235 -34.95 4.70 3.14
C VAL A 235 -33.72 5.47 3.57
N GLU A 236 -33.71 6.05 4.76
CA GLU A 236 -32.54 6.75 5.30
C GLU A 236 -31.35 5.80 5.50
N PHE A 237 -31.61 4.59 5.98
CA PHE A 237 -30.56 3.58 6.14
C PHE A 237 -29.94 3.17 4.80
N GLU A 238 -30.71 3.08 3.72
CA GLU A 238 -30.16 2.83 2.37
C GLU A 238 -29.25 3.98 1.91
N LEU A 239 -29.50 5.22 2.31
CA LEU A 239 -28.57 6.34 2.04
C LEU A 239 -27.24 6.15 2.79
N VAL A 240 -27.31 5.76 4.06
CA VAL A 240 -26.10 5.49 4.86
C VAL A 240 -25.31 4.33 4.28
N LYS A 241 -25.95 3.24 3.86
CA LYS A 241 -25.27 2.08 3.25
C LYS A 241 -24.44 2.40 2.01
N ARG A 242 -24.59 3.58 1.43
CA ARG A 242 -23.83 4.00 0.24
C ARG A 242 -22.43 4.51 0.59
N HIS A 243 -22.17 4.91 1.85
CA HIS A 243 -20.89 5.54 2.19
C HIS A 243 -19.65 4.66 1.92
N PRO A 244 -19.66 3.31 2.10
CA PRO A 244 -18.49 2.51 1.79
C PRO A 244 -18.16 2.54 0.28
N ILE A 245 -19.20 2.55 -0.56
CA ILE A 245 -19.03 2.64 -2.02
C ILE A 245 -18.45 4.00 -2.40
N VAL A 246 -19.04 5.08 -1.88
CA VAL A 246 -18.60 6.44 -2.16
C VAL A 246 -17.19 6.68 -1.60
N GLY A 247 -16.91 6.21 -0.39
CA GLY A 247 -15.59 6.28 0.21
C GLY A 247 -14.53 5.61 -0.67
N ALA A 248 -14.79 4.39 -1.13
CA ALA A 248 -13.91 3.69 -2.05
C ALA A 248 -13.71 4.44 -3.37
N GLN A 249 -14.78 5.05 -3.92
CA GLN A 249 -14.69 5.86 -5.15
C GLN A 249 -13.85 7.13 -4.97
N ILE A 250 -13.91 7.78 -3.81
CA ILE A 250 -13.09 8.95 -3.47
C ILE A 250 -11.60 8.56 -3.41
N LEU A 251 -11.29 7.39 -2.87
CA LEU A 251 -9.92 6.92 -2.67
C LEU A 251 -9.31 6.26 -3.92
N ALA A 252 -10.12 5.68 -4.79
CA ALA A 252 -9.68 4.93 -5.97
C ALA A 252 -8.73 5.70 -6.93
N PRO A 253 -8.89 7.03 -7.17
CA PRO A 253 -7.98 7.78 -8.01
C PRO A 253 -6.56 7.96 -7.43
N LEU A 254 -6.34 7.61 -6.15
CA LEU A 254 -5.10 7.79 -5.43
C LEU A 254 -4.36 6.46 -5.32
N PRO A 255 -3.32 6.19 -6.14
CA PRO A 255 -2.68 4.87 -6.21
C PRO A 255 -2.12 4.38 -4.87
N HIS A 256 -1.60 5.30 -4.04
CA HIS A 256 -1.07 5.01 -2.71
C HIS A 256 -2.17 4.66 -1.68
N LEU A 257 -3.46 4.87 -2.00
CA LEU A 257 -4.62 4.52 -1.18
C LEU A 257 -5.42 3.33 -1.72
N SER A 258 -4.90 2.57 -2.68
CA SER A 258 -5.62 1.45 -3.31
C SER A 258 -6.08 0.38 -2.29
N HIS A 259 -5.23 0.07 -1.31
CA HIS A 259 -5.58 -0.82 -0.21
C HIS A 259 -6.67 -0.20 0.68
N ALA A 260 -6.56 1.08 1.01
CA ALA A 260 -7.56 1.78 1.79
C ALA A 260 -8.92 1.78 1.08
N ALA A 261 -8.97 2.03 -0.22
CA ALA A 261 -10.21 1.96 -1.00
C ALA A 261 -10.90 0.60 -0.89
N THR A 262 -10.11 -0.49 -0.95
CA THR A 262 -10.63 -1.87 -0.83
C THR A 262 -11.15 -2.13 0.59
N PHE A 263 -10.43 -1.70 1.63
CA PHE A 263 -10.83 -1.92 3.01
C PHE A 263 -12.04 -1.07 3.39
N VAL A 264 -12.07 0.20 2.96
CA VAL A 264 -13.19 1.12 3.14
C VAL A 264 -14.46 0.59 2.46
N ARG A 265 -14.36 -0.01 1.26
CA ARG A 265 -15.53 -0.59 0.62
C ARG A 265 -16.16 -1.71 1.44
N GLY A 266 -15.32 -2.55 2.10
CA GLY A 266 -15.79 -3.79 2.73
C GLY A 266 -15.97 -3.73 4.25
N HIS A 267 -15.79 -2.59 4.93
CA HIS A 267 -15.76 -2.56 6.40
C HIS A 267 -17.11 -2.88 7.06
N HIS A 268 -18.21 -2.76 6.34
CA HIS A 268 -19.54 -3.19 6.78
C HIS A 268 -19.98 -4.57 6.24
N GLU A 269 -19.08 -5.29 5.59
CA GLU A 269 -19.33 -6.69 5.29
C GLU A 269 -19.33 -7.53 6.56
N ARG A 270 -20.17 -8.57 6.56
CA ARG A 270 -20.34 -9.47 7.71
C ARG A 270 -19.81 -10.84 7.39
N TRP A 271 -19.25 -11.50 8.37
CA TRP A 271 -18.71 -12.85 8.19
C TRP A 271 -19.72 -13.84 7.62
N ASP A 272 -21.01 -13.69 7.95
CA ASP A 272 -22.12 -14.51 7.46
C ASP A 272 -22.66 -14.11 6.06
N GLY A 273 -22.05 -13.11 5.40
CA GLY A 273 -22.46 -12.63 4.07
C GLY A 273 -23.72 -11.77 4.05
N LYS A 274 -24.22 -11.34 5.22
CA LYS A 274 -25.41 -10.48 5.32
C LYS A 274 -25.05 -9.00 5.47
N GLY A 275 -23.79 -8.66 5.19
CA GLY A 275 -23.27 -7.29 5.20
C GLY A 275 -23.58 -6.54 3.92
N TYR A 276 -22.94 -5.41 3.74
CA TYR A 276 -23.04 -4.56 2.57
C TYR A 276 -21.67 -3.91 2.28
N PRO A 277 -21.39 -3.45 1.05
CA PRO A 277 -22.32 -3.33 -0.11
C PRO A 277 -22.37 -4.58 -1.00
N ASP A 278 -21.40 -5.47 -0.95
CA ASP A 278 -21.21 -6.55 -1.93
C ASP A 278 -21.72 -7.92 -1.42
N GLY A 279 -22.07 -8.03 -0.13
CA GLY A 279 -22.52 -9.28 0.50
C GLY A 279 -21.41 -10.34 0.56
N LEU A 280 -20.15 -9.93 0.72
CA LEU A 280 -19.01 -10.83 0.84
C LEU A 280 -19.09 -11.62 2.14
N ALA A 281 -18.67 -12.89 2.11
CA ALA A 281 -18.70 -13.77 3.27
C ALA A 281 -17.31 -14.35 3.59
N GLY A 282 -17.06 -14.59 4.86
CA GLY A 282 -15.85 -15.28 5.33
C GLY A 282 -14.56 -14.62 4.87
N GLU A 283 -13.66 -15.43 4.33
CA GLU A 283 -12.34 -14.99 3.87
C GLU A 283 -12.39 -14.14 2.57
N SER A 284 -13.53 -14.10 1.86
CA SER A 284 -13.70 -13.21 0.71
C SER A 284 -13.77 -11.74 1.10
N ILE A 285 -14.06 -11.43 2.37
CA ILE A 285 -14.00 -10.07 2.89
C ILE A 285 -12.52 -9.67 3.00
N PRO A 286 -12.11 -8.53 2.44
CA PRO A 286 -10.72 -8.05 2.56
C PRO A 286 -10.28 -8.02 4.03
N TRP A 287 -9.08 -8.51 4.31
CA TRP A 287 -8.63 -8.71 5.69
C TRP A 287 -8.64 -7.42 6.51
N GLY A 288 -8.20 -6.29 5.95
CA GLY A 288 -8.22 -5.00 6.63
C GLY A 288 -9.65 -4.49 6.89
N ALA A 289 -10.60 -4.78 6.00
CA ALA A 289 -12.01 -4.44 6.19
C ALA A 289 -12.59 -5.16 7.42
N ARG A 290 -12.27 -6.45 7.60
CA ARG A 290 -12.66 -7.23 8.79
C ARG A 290 -12.15 -6.62 10.10
N LEU A 291 -10.91 -6.07 10.08
CA LEU A 291 -10.31 -5.44 11.26
C LEU A 291 -10.99 -4.09 11.56
N ILE A 292 -11.23 -3.28 10.54
CA ILE A 292 -11.88 -1.97 10.68
C ILE A 292 -13.31 -2.15 11.21
N GLY A 293 -14.11 -3.03 10.61
CA GLY A 293 -15.49 -3.28 11.09
C GLY A 293 -15.55 -3.80 12.54
N ALA A 294 -14.59 -4.62 12.96
CA ALA A 294 -14.51 -5.04 14.35
C ALA A 294 -14.11 -3.89 15.29
N ALA A 295 -13.15 -3.06 14.88
CA ALA A 295 -12.73 -1.89 15.67
C ALA A 295 -13.86 -0.87 15.82
N GLU A 296 -14.62 -0.65 14.75
CA GLU A 296 -15.80 0.23 14.74
C GLU A 296 -16.88 -0.26 15.71
N ILE A 297 -17.21 -1.55 15.68
CA ILE A 297 -18.17 -2.14 16.63
C ILE A 297 -17.68 -1.97 18.08
N TYR A 298 -16.39 -2.22 18.34
CA TYR A 298 -15.82 -2.03 19.67
C TYR A 298 -15.89 -0.57 20.11
N ASP A 299 -15.50 0.39 19.26
CA ASP A 299 -15.60 1.82 19.57
C ASP A 299 -17.06 2.22 19.84
N ALA A 300 -17.99 1.73 19.05
CA ALA A 300 -19.41 1.97 19.28
C ALA A 300 -19.94 1.40 20.60
N LEU A 301 -19.36 0.33 21.12
CA LEU A 301 -19.73 -0.27 22.41
C LEU A 301 -19.11 0.47 23.61
N THR A 302 -17.91 0.99 23.45
CA THR A 302 -17.10 1.59 24.53
C THR A 302 -17.13 3.11 24.58
N THR A 303 -17.72 3.77 23.56
CA THR A 303 -17.90 5.23 23.55
C THR A 303 -19.28 5.59 24.08
N ALA A 304 -19.36 6.57 24.99
CA ALA A 304 -20.61 7.09 25.50
C ALA A 304 -21.44 7.74 24.39
N ARG A 305 -22.73 7.41 24.32
CA ARG A 305 -23.69 8.00 23.37
C ARG A 305 -24.92 8.51 24.13
N PRO A 306 -25.63 9.53 23.65
CA PRO A 306 -26.74 10.17 24.41
C PRO A 306 -27.84 9.22 24.86
N TYR A 307 -27.97 8.06 24.21
CA TYR A 307 -29.04 7.10 24.43
C TYR A 307 -28.56 5.74 24.92
N ARG A 308 -27.22 5.62 25.20
CA ARG A 308 -26.63 4.37 25.64
C ARG A 308 -25.40 4.61 26.48
N GLU A 309 -25.39 4.04 27.68
CA GLU A 309 -24.17 3.97 28.49
C GLU A 309 -23.08 3.16 27.80
N GLN A 310 -21.83 3.61 27.95
CA GLN A 310 -20.65 2.89 27.46
C GLN A 310 -20.49 1.58 28.23
N LEU A 311 -20.08 0.55 27.54
CA LEU A 311 -19.68 -0.71 28.18
C LEU A 311 -18.23 -0.61 28.65
N THR A 312 -17.91 -1.37 29.72
CA THR A 312 -16.51 -1.59 30.07
C THR A 312 -15.81 -2.39 28.95
N PRO A 313 -14.48 -2.30 28.83
CA PRO A 313 -13.73 -3.08 27.84
C PRO A 313 -14.06 -4.57 27.87
N GLU A 314 -14.18 -5.16 29.07
CA GLU A 314 -14.47 -6.58 29.28
C GLU A 314 -15.87 -6.94 28.75
N LEU A 315 -16.88 -6.17 29.09
CA LEU A 315 -18.26 -6.37 28.62
C LEU A 315 -18.37 -6.17 27.11
N ALA A 316 -17.62 -5.22 26.55
CA ALA A 316 -17.58 -5.04 25.11
C ALA A 316 -16.98 -6.26 24.39
N VAL A 317 -15.90 -6.83 24.92
CA VAL A 317 -15.31 -8.08 24.39
C VAL A 317 -16.29 -9.25 24.49
N GLU A 318 -16.98 -9.44 25.62
CA GLU A 318 -18.01 -10.48 25.76
C GLU A 318 -19.09 -10.32 24.69
N ARG A 319 -19.58 -9.08 24.49
CA ARG A 319 -20.58 -8.81 23.46
C ARG A 319 -20.09 -9.11 22.05
N MET A 320 -18.84 -8.81 21.76
CA MET A 320 -18.23 -9.13 20.45
C MET A 320 -18.03 -10.61 20.25
N GLN A 321 -17.78 -11.39 21.30
CA GLN A 321 -17.69 -12.85 21.24
C GLN A 321 -19.03 -13.47 20.78
N GLU A 322 -20.18 -12.92 21.20
CA GLU A 322 -21.50 -13.36 20.73
C GLU A 322 -21.71 -13.12 19.22
N LEU A 323 -21.03 -12.12 18.67
CA LEU A 323 -21.08 -11.77 17.25
C LEU A 323 -20.14 -12.62 16.37
N THR A 324 -19.31 -13.48 16.99
CA THR A 324 -18.34 -14.33 16.29
C THR A 324 -19.05 -15.29 15.34
N GLN A 325 -18.48 -15.54 14.18
CA GLN A 325 -19.00 -16.38 13.09
C GLN A 325 -20.29 -15.84 12.39
N THR A 326 -20.90 -14.82 12.92
CA THR A 326 -22.04 -14.15 12.27
C THR A 326 -21.65 -12.81 11.70
N VAL A 327 -21.33 -11.85 12.55
CA VAL A 327 -20.88 -10.51 12.12
C VAL A 327 -19.36 -10.47 11.96
N LEU A 328 -18.64 -11.05 12.92
CA LEU A 328 -17.19 -10.91 13.08
C LEU A 328 -16.43 -12.19 12.75
N ALA A 329 -15.28 -12.05 12.13
CA ALA A 329 -14.34 -13.12 11.89
C ALA A 329 -13.75 -13.66 13.21
N PRO A 330 -13.72 -14.99 13.45
CA PRO A 330 -13.21 -15.55 14.70
C PRO A 330 -11.76 -15.17 15.02
N ALA A 331 -10.90 -15.09 14.00
CA ALA A 331 -9.51 -14.70 14.17
C ALA A 331 -9.38 -13.24 14.64
N VAL A 332 -10.21 -12.35 14.12
CA VAL A 332 -10.21 -10.93 14.49
C VAL A 332 -10.66 -10.74 15.94
N VAL A 333 -11.72 -11.45 16.36
CA VAL A 333 -12.21 -11.38 17.76
C VAL A 333 -11.14 -11.88 18.73
N ARG A 334 -10.42 -12.96 18.40
CA ARG A 334 -9.30 -13.45 19.24
C ARG A 334 -8.19 -12.41 19.38
N ALA A 335 -7.77 -11.80 18.26
CA ALA A 335 -6.71 -10.78 18.29
C ALA A 335 -7.16 -9.52 19.07
N LEU A 336 -8.39 -9.05 18.85
CA LEU A 336 -8.95 -7.94 19.61
C LEU A 336 -8.99 -8.25 21.12
N THR A 337 -9.45 -9.44 21.52
CA THR A 337 -9.47 -9.86 22.93
C THR A 337 -8.07 -9.79 23.53
N ALA A 338 -7.05 -10.25 22.82
CA ALA A 338 -5.66 -10.19 23.29
C ALA A 338 -5.13 -8.75 23.42
N VAL A 339 -5.50 -7.86 22.48
CA VAL A 339 -5.16 -6.44 22.54
C VAL A 339 -5.77 -5.78 23.76
N VAL A 340 -7.06 -6.01 24.00
CA VAL A 340 -7.78 -5.43 25.16
C VAL A 340 -7.22 -5.96 26.48
N ALA A 341 -6.96 -7.26 26.60
CA ALA A 341 -6.44 -7.89 27.82
C ALA A 341 -5.04 -7.38 28.22
N ARG A 342 -4.22 -6.91 27.26
CA ARG A 342 -2.90 -6.35 27.54
C ARG A 342 -2.96 -4.89 28.05
N GLY A 343 -4.14 -4.31 28.18
CA GLY A 343 -4.27 -2.88 28.51
C GLY A 343 -3.72 -1.95 27.42
N SER A 344 -3.31 -2.52 26.29
CA SER A 344 -2.92 -1.79 25.08
C SER A 344 -4.14 -1.19 24.37
N ALA A 345 -5.34 -1.48 24.83
CA ALA A 345 -6.55 -0.78 24.46
C ALA A 345 -6.48 0.60 25.09
N LEU A 346 -5.88 1.46 24.35
CA LEU A 346 -5.92 2.91 24.34
C LEU A 346 -6.91 3.47 25.37
N VAL A 347 -6.40 3.77 26.55
CA VAL A 347 -7.05 4.70 27.43
C VAL A 347 -6.92 6.06 26.75
N PHE A 348 -7.83 6.36 25.84
CA PHE A 348 -8.11 7.73 25.48
C PHE A 348 -8.84 8.35 26.68
N VAL A 349 -8.07 8.75 27.67
CA VAL A 349 -8.54 9.74 28.62
C VAL A 349 -8.80 10.96 27.76
N GLY A 350 -10.07 11.30 27.59
CA GLY A 350 -10.47 12.56 27.01
C GLY A 350 -9.88 13.67 27.85
N ASP A 351 -8.71 14.16 27.44
CA ASP A 351 -8.14 15.36 28.03
C ASP A 351 -8.81 16.53 27.32
N GLU A 352 -9.62 17.27 28.04
CA GLU A 352 -10.28 18.48 27.56
C GLU A 352 -9.30 19.59 27.09
N GLN A 353 -8.01 19.30 27.01
CA GLN A 353 -6.94 20.26 26.70
C GLN A 353 -5.95 19.84 25.61
N GLY A 354 -6.29 18.95 24.70
CA GLY A 354 -5.55 18.81 23.42
C GLY A 354 -4.04 18.53 23.54
N ARG A 355 -3.60 17.74 24.53
CA ARG A 355 -2.20 17.34 24.66
C ARG A 355 -1.97 15.98 23.99
N GLU A 356 -1.00 15.94 23.10
CA GLU A 356 -0.52 14.71 22.47
C GLU A 356 -0.07 13.70 23.54
N PRO A 357 -0.27 12.38 23.31
CA PRO A 357 0.24 11.36 24.23
C PRO A 357 1.77 11.39 24.21
N VAL A 358 2.37 11.56 25.35
CA VAL A 358 3.78 11.31 25.58
C VAL A 358 3.97 9.78 25.59
N LEU A 359 4.88 9.28 24.72
CA LEU A 359 5.32 7.89 24.64
C LEU A 359 5.83 7.35 25.98
#